data_dd0bdb41d10f1fb2c2b3b501a92945e3
#
_entry.id   dd0bdb41d10f1fb2c2b3b501a92945e3
#
_cell.length_a   1.000
_cell.length_b   1.000
_cell.length_c   1.000
_cell.angle_alpha   90.00
_cell.angle_beta   90.00
_cell.angle_gamma   90.00
#
_symmetry.space_group_name_H-M   'P 1'
#
loop_
_entity.id
_entity.type
_entity.pdbx_description
1 polymer ?
#
loop_
_entity_poly.entity_id
_entity_poly.type
_entity_poly.pdbx_seq_one_letter_code
_entity_poly.pdbx_strand_id
1 'polypeptide(L)'
;MKKIHLILSVFVMLFTACETDFDVNAQWEETTVVYGLLDASDENPLQKIKISKAFLGEMDAYEMAQYADSINFDIDELDVMIYKWGFSEIEDSVSLNAVPTARDGDIFNDNIVVYEFVNEDSFLQKGYEYELVVKNNKSGNVVQSTSKVVGEFSFGGMDDELKFYKPFNPDSTKFTFEKITWDNAK
;
A
#
# COMPACT_ATOMS: atom_id res chain seq x y z
N MET A 1 -64.28 30.76 9.37
CA MET A 1 -63.21 30.53 10.39
C MET A 1 -62.67 29.11 10.34
N LYS A 2 -63.46 28.03 10.34
CA LYS A 2 -62.97 26.65 10.33
C LYS A 2 -62.05 26.29 9.13
N LYS A 3 -62.30 26.83 7.93
CA LYS A 3 -61.47 26.58 6.73
C LYS A 3 -60.07 27.20 6.82
N ILE A 4 -59.94 28.35 7.49
CA ILE A 4 -58.66 29.04 7.71
C ILE A 4 -57.76 28.24 8.67
N HIS A 5 -58.34 27.69 9.74
CA HIS A 5 -57.56 26.89 10.68
C HIS A 5 -57.09 25.57 10.02
N LEU A 6 -57.87 24.99 9.12
CA LEU A 6 -57.48 23.79 8.40
C LEU A 6 -56.28 24.08 7.46
N ILE A 7 -56.32 25.19 6.72
CA ILE A 7 -55.22 25.60 5.84
C ILE A 7 -53.96 25.95 6.67
N LEU A 8 -54.11 26.63 7.79
CA LEU A 8 -52.99 26.96 8.67
C LEU A 8 -52.34 25.68 9.27
N SER A 9 -53.15 24.69 9.66
CA SER A 9 -52.68 23.40 10.16
C SER A 9 -51.90 22.62 9.13
N VAL A 10 -52.34 22.58 7.87
CA VAL A 10 -51.63 21.94 6.78
C VAL A 10 -50.30 22.65 6.47
N PHE A 11 -50.30 23.99 6.52
CA PHE A 11 -49.12 24.77 6.27
C PHE A 11 -48.04 24.56 7.35
N VAL A 12 -48.40 24.43 8.63
CA VAL A 12 -47.46 24.11 9.72
C VAL A 12 -46.86 22.72 9.58
N MET A 13 -47.61 21.74 9.06
CA MET A 13 -47.08 20.38 8.81
C MET A 13 -46.03 20.32 7.70
N LEU A 14 -45.99 21.29 6.78
CA LEU A 14 -45.01 21.32 5.69
C LEU A 14 -43.64 21.84 6.15
N PHE A 15 -43.54 22.46 7.33
CA PHE A 15 -42.25 22.90 7.88
C PHE A 15 -41.57 21.90 8.82
N THR A 16 -42.16 20.74 9.06
CA THR A 16 -41.49 19.63 9.78
C THR A 16 -40.76 18.72 8.83
N ALA A 17 -40.16 19.24 7.76
CA ALA A 17 -39.16 18.51 7.01
C ALA A 17 -37.95 18.35 7.94
N CYS A 18 -37.78 17.17 8.54
CA CYS A 18 -36.56 16.80 9.21
C CYS A 18 -35.41 16.99 8.23
N GLU A 19 -34.47 17.87 8.54
CA GLU A 19 -33.13 17.75 8.01
C GLU A 19 -32.61 16.41 8.51
N THR A 20 -32.66 15.40 7.65
CA THR A 20 -31.89 14.18 7.88
C THR A 20 -30.46 14.52 7.51
N ASP A 21 -29.75 15.12 8.44
CA ASP A 21 -28.30 15.17 8.39
C ASP A 21 -27.81 13.74 8.59
N PHE A 22 -27.70 13.05 7.47
CA PHE A 22 -27.24 11.66 7.46
C PHE A 22 -25.72 11.73 7.50
N ASP A 23 -25.14 11.59 8.68
CA ASP A 23 -23.71 11.38 8.80
C ASP A 23 -23.38 10.01 8.16
N VAL A 24 -22.90 10.06 6.92
CA VAL A 24 -22.49 8.87 6.16
C VAL A 24 -21.08 8.40 6.51
N ASN A 25 -20.38 9.18 7.32
CA ASN A 25 -19.03 8.84 7.74
C ASN A 25 -19.09 7.88 8.93
N ALA A 26 -18.41 6.75 8.82
CA ALA A 26 -18.15 5.92 9.98
C ALA A 26 -17.28 6.70 10.98
N GLN A 27 -17.40 6.37 12.26
CA GLN A 27 -16.52 6.94 13.27
C GLN A 27 -15.07 6.72 12.83
N TRP A 28 -14.24 7.76 12.87
CA TRP A 28 -12.85 7.68 12.47
C TRP A 28 -12.11 6.59 13.25
N GLU A 29 -11.45 5.71 12.52
CA GLU A 29 -10.58 4.67 13.06
C GLU A 29 -9.22 4.79 12.35
N GLU A 30 -8.15 4.84 13.14
CA GLU A 30 -6.80 4.90 12.60
C GLU A 30 -6.51 3.64 11.80
N THR A 31 -6.31 3.80 10.50
CA THR A 31 -5.96 2.71 9.59
C THR A 31 -4.56 2.93 9.05
N THR A 32 -3.69 1.98 9.31
CA THR A 32 -2.31 1.98 8.81
C THR A 32 -2.27 1.41 7.40
N VAL A 33 -1.63 2.14 6.50
CA VAL A 33 -1.43 1.74 5.10
C VAL A 33 0.05 1.50 4.87
N VAL A 34 0.40 0.31 4.37
CA VAL A 34 1.78 -0.10 4.14
C VAL A 34 2.02 -0.32 2.65
N TYR A 35 3.08 0.28 2.12
CA TYR A 35 3.60 0.05 0.78
C TYR A 35 5.07 -0.28 0.84
N GLY A 36 5.46 -1.45 0.39
CA GLY A 36 6.85 -1.87 0.37
C GLY A 36 7.08 -3.00 -0.63
N LEU A 37 8.29 -3.05 -1.12
CA LEU A 37 8.80 -4.16 -1.90
C LEU A 37 10.13 -4.58 -1.27
N LEU A 38 10.28 -5.86 -0.97
CA LEU A 38 11.54 -6.42 -0.51
C LEU A 38 12.30 -6.99 -1.71
N ASP A 39 13.47 -6.40 -1.97
CA ASP A 39 14.35 -6.79 -3.07
C ASP A 39 15.59 -7.52 -2.50
N ALA A 40 15.68 -8.81 -2.78
CA ALA A 40 16.80 -9.64 -2.37
C ALA A 40 17.96 -9.63 -3.39
N SER A 41 17.96 -8.71 -4.35
CA SER A 41 19.09 -8.52 -5.25
C SER A 41 20.24 -7.78 -4.55
N ASP A 42 21.47 -8.09 -4.94
CA ASP A 42 22.65 -7.42 -4.42
C ASP A 42 22.82 -6.00 -4.99
N GLU A 43 22.05 -5.66 -6.03
CA GLU A 43 22.16 -4.36 -6.70
C GLU A 43 21.56 -3.21 -5.87
N ASN A 44 20.60 -3.50 -5.02
CA ASN A 44 19.89 -2.49 -4.23
C ASN A 44 19.81 -2.90 -2.75
N PRO A 45 20.88 -2.69 -1.97
CA PRO A 45 20.88 -3.08 -0.56
C PRO A 45 19.93 -2.24 0.30
N LEU A 46 19.61 -1.00 -0.09
CA LEU A 46 18.74 -0.12 0.68
C LEU A 46 17.27 -0.45 0.41
N GLN A 47 16.62 -1.03 1.39
CA GLN A 47 15.21 -1.37 1.34
C GLN A 47 14.36 -0.25 1.93
N LYS A 48 13.21 0.05 1.31
CA LYS A 48 12.33 1.15 1.70
C LYS A 48 10.88 0.69 1.79
N ILE A 49 10.25 1.01 2.90
CA ILE A 49 8.83 0.77 3.15
C ILE A 49 8.17 2.09 3.51
N LYS A 50 7.11 2.45 2.81
CA LYS A 50 6.28 3.59 3.15
C LYS A 50 5.14 3.13 4.05
N ILE A 51 5.02 3.76 5.22
CA ILE A 51 3.92 3.54 6.14
C ILE A 51 3.22 4.88 6.35
N SER A 52 1.92 4.91 6.13
CA SER A 52 1.11 6.11 6.21
C SER A 52 -0.24 5.84 6.87
N LYS A 53 -0.93 6.91 7.27
CA LYS A 53 -2.30 6.85 7.76
C LYS A 53 -3.26 6.88 6.56
N ALA A 54 -4.31 6.06 6.60
CA ALA A 54 -5.50 6.38 5.84
C ALA A 54 -6.27 7.44 6.63
N PHE A 55 -6.70 8.48 5.96
CA PHE A 55 -7.49 9.51 6.60
C PHE A 55 -8.95 9.43 6.14
N LEU A 56 -9.84 9.68 7.07
CA LEU A 56 -11.25 9.91 6.84
C LEU A 56 -11.58 11.28 7.43
N GLY A 57 -12.12 12.20 6.65
CA GLY A 57 -12.44 13.54 7.09
C GLY A 57 -13.52 14.16 6.23
N GLU A 58 -14.12 15.26 6.72
CA GLU A 58 -15.14 16.00 6.01
C GLU A 58 -14.59 16.92 4.91
N MET A 59 -13.25 17.10 4.90
CA MET A 59 -12.56 17.93 3.93
C MET A 59 -12.27 17.14 2.63
N ASP A 60 -12.03 17.89 1.56
CA ASP A 60 -11.58 17.31 0.30
C ASP A 60 -10.24 16.54 0.48
N ALA A 61 -10.12 15.39 -0.18
CA ALA A 61 -8.95 14.53 -0.05
C ALA A 61 -7.64 15.22 -0.49
N TYR A 62 -7.71 16.13 -1.46
CA TYR A 62 -6.55 16.94 -1.90
C TYR A 62 -6.13 17.97 -0.85
N GLU A 63 -7.09 18.58 -0.17
CA GLU A 63 -6.80 19.51 0.91
C GLU A 63 -6.18 18.77 2.10
N MET A 64 -6.76 17.64 2.49
CA MET A 64 -6.23 16.80 3.58
C MET A 64 -4.81 16.32 3.31
N ALA A 65 -4.50 15.94 2.07
CA ALA A 65 -3.18 15.45 1.68
C ALA A 65 -2.06 16.52 1.75
N GLN A 66 -2.41 17.79 1.89
CA GLN A 66 -1.44 18.88 2.08
C GLN A 66 -0.92 18.95 3.53
N TYR A 67 -1.63 18.34 4.46
CA TYR A 67 -1.22 18.31 5.87
C TYR A 67 -0.42 17.04 6.16
N ALA A 68 0.87 17.19 6.44
CA ALA A 68 1.78 16.06 6.70
C ALA A 68 1.27 15.15 7.82
N ASP A 69 0.73 15.73 8.88
CA ASP A 69 0.22 15.03 10.07
C ASP A 69 -1.02 14.17 9.77
N SER A 70 -1.74 14.48 8.67
CA SER A 70 -2.90 13.71 8.24
C SER A 70 -2.53 12.39 7.59
N ILE A 71 -1.36 12.33 6.97
CA ILE A 71 -0.91 11.19 6.17
C ILE A 71 0.29 10.45 6.75
N ASN A 72 1.13 11.12 7.52
CA ASN A 72 2.32 10.52 8.12
C ASN A 72 2.10 10.24 9.61
N PHE A 73 2.79 9.26 10.13
CA PHE A 73 3.04 9.08 11.55
C PHE A 73 4.22 9.96 11.98
N ASP A 74 4.25 10.36 13.24
CA ASP A 74 5.43 11.01 13.80
C ASP A 74 6.64 10.05 13.73
N ILE A 75 7.86 10.63 13.64
CA ILE A 75 9.08 9.85 13.36
C ILE A 75 9.36 8.77 14.41
N ASP A 76 8.95 9.00 15.64
CA ASP A 76 9.13 8.13 16.81
C ASP A 76 7.84 7.42 17.25
N GLU A 77 6.78 7.54 16.44
CA GLU A 77 5.47 6.96 16.77
C GLU A 77 5.41 5.47 16.49
N LEU A 78 6.13 5.00 15.46
CA LEU A 78 6.09 3.60 15.06
C LEU A 78 7.39 2.87 15.36
N ASP A 79 7.26 1.68 15.94
CA ASP A 79 8.31 0.65 15.93
C ASP A 79 8.03 -0.29 14.75
N VAL A 80 9.00 -0.39 13.84
CA VAL A 80 8.87 -1.18 12.62
C VAL A 80 9.96 -2.23 12.58
N MET A 81 9.55 -3.50 12.53
CA MET A 81 10.44 -4.66 12.52
C MET A 81 10.10 -5.57 11.33
N ILE A 82 11.13 -6.19 10.76
CA ILE A 82 10.98 -7.31 9.85
C ILE A 82 11.62 -8.54 10.48
N TYR A 83 10.87 -9.62 10.56
CA TYR A 83 11.32 -10.92 11.04
C TYR A 83 11.51 -11.85 9.84
N LYS A 84 12.63 -12.53 9.80
CA LYS A 84 12.90 -13.61 8.85
C LYS A 84 12.49 -14.93 9.48
N TRP A 85 11.58 -15.62 8.82
CA TRP A 85 11.09 -16.91 9.26
C TRP A 85 11.85 -18.05 8.60
N GLY A 86 12.39 -18.93 9.43
CA GLY A 86 12.85 -20.25 9.02
C GLY A 86 11.69 -21.23 8.94
N PHE A 87 12.01 -22.52 9.05
CA PHE A 87 10.99 -23.57 8.92
C PHE A 87 9.93 -23.53 10.05
N SER A 88 10.30 -23.15 11.26
CA SER A 88 9.38 -23.15 12.42
C SER A 88 9.65 -22.06 13.46
N GLU A 89 10.65 -21.24 13.24
CA GLU A 89 11.08 -20.21 14.19
C GLU A 89 11.63 -18.97 13.47
N ILE A 90 11.68 -17.86 14.20
CA ILE A 90 12.31 -16.63 13.72
C ILE A 90 13.83 -16.87 13.74
N GLU A 91 14.45 -16.80 12.56
CA GLU A 91 15.89 -16.96 12.42
C GLU A 91 16.64 -15.65 12.64
N ASP A 92 16.04 -14.53 12.21
CA ASP A 92 16.68 -13.22 12.26
C ASP A 92 15.64 -12.11 12.27
N SER A 93 16.07 -10.88 12.58
CA SER A 93 15.19 -9.71 12.54
C SER A 93 15.98 -8.42 12.32
N VAL A 94 15.33 -7.44 11.71
CA VAL A 94 15.89 -6.11 11.48
C VAL A 94 14.88 -5.03 11.86
N SER A 95 15.36 -3.98 12.52
CA SER A 95 14.60 -2.77 12.82
C SER A 95 14.74 -1.77 11.67
N LEU A 96 13.66 -1.11 11.29
CA LEU A 96 13.66 -0.08 10.27
C LEU A 96 13.78 1.30 10.90
N ASN A 97 14.55 2.17 10.27
CA ASN A 97 14.72 3.55 10.68
C ASN A 97 13.73 4.45 9.93
N ALA A 98 13.05 5.33 10.65
CA ALA A 98 12.20 6.35 10.06
C ALA A 98 13.06 7.49 9.50
N VAL A 99 12.95 7.76 8.20
CA VAL A 99 13.75 8.78 7.51
C VAL A 99 12.81 9.75 6.80
N PRO A 100 12.82 11.05 7.19
CA PRO A 100 12.15 12.08 6.46
C PRO A 100 12.74 12.21 5.06
N THR A 101 11.90 12.10 4.05
CA THR A 101 12.31 12.12 2.64
C THR A 101 11.53 13.19 1.90
N ALA A 102 12.24 14.08 1.19
CA ALA A 102 11.61 15.03 0.29
C ALA A 102 11.02 14.28 -0.91
N ARG A 103 9.83 14.69 -1.32
CA ARG A 103 9.17 14.16 -2.50
C ARG A 103 9.26 15.17 -3.64
N ASP A 104 9.58 14.69 -4.83
CA ASP A 104 9.50 15.51 -6.04
C ASP A 104 8.05 15.62 -6.51
N GLY A 105 7.55 16.84 -6.66
CA GLY A 105 6.24 17.11 -7.26
C GLY A 105 5.45 18.22 -6.54
N ASP A 106 4.63 18.95 -7.30
CA ASP A 106 3.93 20.16 -6.85
C ASP A 106 2.53 19.90 -6.25
N ILE A 107 2.08 18.65 -6.12
CA ILE A 107 0.67 18.34 -5.85
C ILE A 107 0.39 18.04 -4.37
N PHE A 108 1.40 17.58 -3.61
CA PHE A 108 1.23 17.14 -2.21
C PHE A 108 2.37 17.66 -1.34
N ASN A 109 2.18 17.56 -0.02
CA ASN A 109 3.22 17.89 0.93
C ASN A 109 4.54 17.20 0.58
N ASP A 110 5.61 17.98 0.54
CA ASP A 110 6.95 17.56 0.12
C ASP A 110 7.63 16.58 1.10
N ASN A 111 7.08 16.45 2.31
CA ASN A 111 7.69 15.64 3.36
C ASN A 111 6.89 14.34 3.57
N ILE A 112 7.53 13.24 3.29
CA ILE A 112 7.06 11.89 3.63
C ILE A 112 8.04 11.24 4.59
N VAL A 113 7.54 10.32 5.42
CA VAL A 113 8.38 9.45 6.24
C VAL A 113 8.46 8.10 5.56
N VAL A 114 9.70 7.64 5.33
CA VAL A 114 10.00 6.32 4.77
C VAL A 114 10.75 5.52 5.82
N TYR A 115 10.38 4.28 5.99
CA TYR A 115 11.07 3.34 6.90
C TYR A 115 12.04 2.53 6.08
N GLU A 116 13.33 2.57 6.45
CA GLU A 116 14.37 1.94 5.66
C GLU A 116 15.36 1.15 6.49
N PHE A 117 15.93 0.12 5.87
CA PHE A 117 17.05 -0.65 6.39
C PHE A 117 17.99 -1.04 5.26
N VAL A 118 19.23 -1.34 5.62
CA VAL A 118 20.21 -1.87 4.67
C VAL A 118 20.19 -3.39 4.74
N ASN A 119 20.08 -4.05 3.60
CA ASN A 119 20.15 -5.51 3.49
C ASN A 119 21.62 -5.95 3.63
N GLU A 120 22.10 -5.96 4.87
CA GLU A 120 23.44 -6.43 5.21
C GLU A 120 23.44 -7.94 5.44
N ASP A 121 24.59 -8.58 5.26
CA ASP A 121 24.81 -10.00 5.51
C ASP A 121 23.79 -10.94 4.82
N SER A 122 23.20 -10.49 3.71
CA SER A 122 22.17 -11.24 2.98
C SER A 122 20.96 -11.59 3.86
N PHE A 123 20.49 -10.64 4.70
CA PHE A 123 19.29 -10.82 5.49
C PHE A 123 18.10 -11.24 4.61
N LEU A 124 17.88 -10.52 3.48
CA LEU A 124 16.88 -10.90 2.50
C LEU A 124 17.41 -12.01 1.60
N GLN A 125 16.75 -13.14 1.62
CA GLN A 125 17.10 -14.31 0.80
C GLN A 125 15.88 -14.82 0.05
N LYS A 126 16.09 -15.26 -1.18
CA LYS A 126 15.06 -15.85 -2.02
C LYS A 126 14.49 -17.11 -1.35
N GLY A 127 13.18 -17.24 -1.41
CA GLY A 127 12.45 -18.40 -0.90
C GLY A 127 12.11 -18.36 0.59
N TYR A 128 12.64 -17.40 1.36
CA TYR A 128 12.27 -17.19 2.75
C TYR A 128 11.00 -16.35 2.88
N GLU A 129 10.34 -16.51 4.03
CA GLU A 129 9.18 -15.75 4.43
C GLU A 129 9.58 -14.63 5.40
N TYR A 130 9.02 -13.46 5.22
CA TYR A 130 9.30 -12.28 6.01
C TYR A 130 8.00 -11.72 6.57
N GLU A 131 7.99 -11.43 7.86
CA GLU A 131 6.88 -10.81 8.55
C GLU A 131 7.25 -9.39 8.93
N LEU A 132 6.52 -8.42 8.38
CA LEU A 132 6.57 -7.04 8.80
C LEU A 132 5.64 -6.84 9.99
N VAL A 133 6.15 -6.28 11.06
CA VAL A 133 5.37 -5.89 12.24
C VAL A 133 5.54 -4.39 12.45
N VAL A 134 4.41 -3.69 12.46
CA VAL A 134 4.33 -2.25 12.71
C VAL A 134 3.55 -2.05 14.00
N LYS A 135 4.19 -1.52 15.02
CA LYS A 135 3.57 -1.20 16.31
C LYS A 135 3.49 0.31 16.49
N ASN A 136 2.30 0.82 16.70
CA ASN A 136 2.10 2.21 17.10
C ASN A 136 2.25 2.35 18.61
N ASN A 137 3.24 3.13 19.06
CA ASN A 137 3.56 3.33 20.47
C ASN A 137 2.58 4.25 21.20
N LYS A 138 1.80 5.07 20.45
CA LYS A 138 0.78 5.95 21.03
C LYS A 138 -0.56 5.22 21.22
N SER A 139 -1.05 4.57 20.16
CA SER A 139 -2.35 3.88 20.19
C SER A 139 -2.24 2.45 20.73
N GLY A 140 -1.05 1.84 20.67
CA GLY A 140 -0.83 0.43 20.98
C GLY A 140 -1.27 -0.53 19.87
N ASN A 141 -1.74 -0.02 18.75
CA ASN A 141 -2.15 -0.82 17.61
C ASN A 141 -0.95 -1.55 16.99
N VAL A 142 -1.18 -2.78 16.56
CA VAL A 142 -0.18 -3.60 15.88
C VAL A 142 -0.75 -4.08 14.55
N VAL A 143 0.00 -3.83 13.47
CA VAL A 143 -0.32 -4.30 12.12
C VAL A 143 0.77 -5.25 11.67
N GLN A 144 0.38 -6.37 11.08
CA GLN A 144 1.29 -7.42 10.63
C GLN A 144 0.98 -7.79 9.20
N SER A 145 2.02 -8.12 8.45
CA SER A 145 1.90 -8.61 7.07
C SER A 145 3.04 -9.56 6.76
N THR A 146 2.72 -10.69 6.15
CA THR A 146 3.70 -11.69 5.77
C THR A 146 3.84 -11.73 4.26
N SER A 147 5.07 -11.82 3.77
CA SER A 147 5.39 -11.94 2.36
C SER A 147 6.57 -12.89 2.15
N LYS A 148 6.53 -13.61 1.04
CA LYS A 148 7.63 -14.46 0.63
C LYS A 148 8.45 -13.76 -0.45
N VAL A 149 9.77 -13.72 -0.28
CA VAL A 149 10.66 -13.25 -1.35
C VAL A 149 10.71 -14.31 -2.44
N VAL A 150 10.33 -13.89 -3.64
CA VAL A 150 10.21 -14.80 -4.80
C VAL A 150 11.59 -15.37 -5.16
N GLY A 151 11.63 -16.67 -5.34
CA GLY A 151 12.83 -17.39 -5.79
C GLY A 151 13.12 -17.15 -7.27
N GLU A 152 14.07 -17.90 -7.78
CA GLU A 152 14.38 -17.87 -9.21
C GLU A 152 13.25 -18.53 -10.00
N PHE A 153 12.93 -17.95 -11.13
CA PHE A 153 12.06 -18.58 -12.12
C PHE A 153 12.87 -18.81 -13.39
N SER A 154 12.60 -19.90 -14.05
CA SER A 154 13.21 -20.23 -15.34
C SER A 154 12.14 -20.31 -16.41
N PHE A 155 12.49 -19.90 -17.60
CA PHE A 155 11.67 -20.14 -18.77
C PHE A 155 12.00 -21.53 -19.32
N GLY A 156 11.02 -22.44 -19.29
CA GLY A 156 11.16 -23.76 -19.88
C GLY A 156 11.13 -23.68 -21.42
N GLY A 157 12.17 -24.22 -22.06
CA GLY A 157 12.18 -24.45 -23.53
C GLY A 157 12.51 -23.22 -24.38
N MET A 158 13.10 -22.18 -23.79
CA MET A 158 13.62 -21.04 -24.56
C MET A 158 15.14 -21.03 -24.54
N ASP A 159 15.74 -20.84 -25.72
CA ASP A 159 17.11 -20.34 -25.83
C ASP A 159 17.14 -18.88 -25.30
N ASP A 160 18.32 -18.41 -24.88
CA ASP A 160 18.55 -17.12 -24.21
C ASP A 160 18.03 -15.86 -24.96
N GLU A 161 17.46 -16.01 -26.15
CA GLU A 161 16.89 -14.94 -26.94
C GLU A 161 15.48 -15.26 -27.45
N LEU A 162 14.53 -14.37 -27.14
CA LEU A 162 13.22 -14.34 -27.80
C LEU A 162 13.37 -13.83 -29.23
N LYS A 163 13.45 -14.74 -30.21
CA LYS A 163 13.54 -14.36 -31.63
C LYS A 163 12.13 -14.27 -32.22
N PHE A 164 11.71 -13.06 -32.53
CA PHE A 164 10.51 -12.83 -33.32
C PHE A 164 10.87 -12.98 -34.81
N TYR A 165 10.54 -14.13 -35.40
CA TYR A 165 10.68 -14.32 -36.82
C TYR A 165 9.50 -13.74 -37.57
N LYS A 166 9.76 -12.73 -38.41
CA LYS A 166 8.81 -12.35 -39.44
C LYS A 166 8.84 -13.44 -40.52
N PRO A 167 7.69 -14.07 -40.87
CA PRO A 167 7.69 -15.04 -41.96
C PRO A 167 8.29 -14.40 -43.23
N PHE A 168 9.12 -15.15 -43.91
CA PHE A 168 9.81 -14.65 -45.14
C PHE A 168 8.84 -14.35 -46.29
N ASN A 169 7.57 -14.72 -46.14
CA ASN A 169 6.53 -14.41 -47.12
C ASN A 169 5.90 -13.03 -46.78
N PRO A 170 6.12 -11.98 -47.60
CA PRO A 170 5.57 -10.66 -47.35
C PRO A 170 4.04 -10.59 -47.33
N ASP A 171 3.36 -11.59 -47.93
CA ASP A 171 1.89 -11.68 -47.99
C ASP A 171 1.30 -12.47 -46.79
N SER A 172 2.15 -12.98 -45.91
CA SER A 172 1.69 -13.73 -44.74
C SER A 172 1.31 -12.79 -43.58
N THR A 173 0.03 -12.71 -43.28
CA THR A 173 -0.50 -12.07 -42.07
C THR A 173 -0.45 -12.96 -40.83
N LYS A 174 0.12 -14.16 -40.95
CA LYS A 174 0.21 -15.12 -39.84
C LYS A 174 1.50 -14.91 -39.07
N PHE A 175 1.38 -14.54 -37.82
CA PHE A 175 2.47 -14.57 -36.85
C PHE A 175 2.54 -16.00 -36.25
N THR A 176 3.73 -16.54 -36.15
CA THR A 176 3.96 -17.78 -35.40
C THR A 176 4.15 -17.38 -33.95
N PHE A 177 3.23 -17.79 -33.09
CA PHE A 177 3.36 -17.61 -31.65
C PHE A 177 4.07 -18.84 -31.09
N GLU A 178 5.22 -18.63 -30.47
CA GLU A 178 5.78 -19.68 -29.59
C GLU A 178 5.11 -19.59 -28.23
N LYS A 179 4.72 -20.73 -27.69
CA LYS A 179 4.14 -20.83 -26.38
C LYS A 179 5.25 -20.66 -25.34
N ILE A 180 5.26 -19.51 -24.68
CA ILE A 180 6.14 -19.29 -23.54
C ILE A 180 5.53 -20.00 -22.33
N THR A 181 6.26 -20.93 -21.74
CA THR A 181 5.89 -21.57 -20.47
C THR A 181 6.93 -21.19 -19.44
N TRP A 182 6.48 -20.82 -18.26
CA TRP A 182 7.34 -20.62 -17.10
C TRP A 182 6.98 -21.59 -16.00
N ASP A 183 7.97 -22.04 -15.28
CA ASP A 183 7.78 -22.81 -14.08
C ASP A 183 7.59 -21.85 -12.89
N ASN A 184 6.65 -22.18 -12.01
CA ASN A 184 6.44 -21.39 -10.79
C ASN A 184 7.73 -21.38 -9.98
N ALA A 185 8.06 -20.20 -9.46
CA ALA A 185 9.11 -20.06 -8.47
C ALA A 185 8.79 -20.96 -7.27
N LYS A 186 9.75 -21.79 -6.88
CA LYS A 186 9.65 -22.69 -5.73
C LYS A 186 10.09 -21.96 -4.48
#